data_cc2b46a9decd9d9cbbd997977b44dddd
#
_entry.id   cc2b46a9decd9d9cbbd997977b44dddd
#
_cell.length_a   1.000
_cell.length_b   1.000
_cell.length_c   1.000
_cell.angle_alpha   90.00
_cell.angle_beta   90.00
_cell.angle_gamma   90.00
#
_symmetry.space_group_name_H-M   'P 1'
#
loop_
_entity.id
_entity.type
_entity.pdbx_description
1 polymer ?
#
loop_
_entity_poly.entity_id
_entity_poly.type
_entity_poly.pdbx_seq_one_letter_code
_entity_poly.pdbx_strand_id
1 'polypeptide(L)'
;MPKVLVVATSRKTKGGITSVVKAHETGEQWKKFHCKWIETHRDGNSVRKLWYLATALIEYICLLPFYDIVHIHVGLRTSVNRKLIFARIALLFRKKIIVHFHPATEKHLFDPMFSGNIKYLFELSNKLLVLSPKWIEWINEAYRGNKYNIQVLYNPCPSVKRSIQRENYILYAGILSDRKGYNRLIEAFSKIAAKYPDWKIKFAGNGEIEKGKSLAVKFGIEQQ
;
A
#
# COMPACT_ATOMS: atom_id res chain seq x y z
N MET A 1 8.06 -3.81 27.54
CA MET A 1 7.08 -3.69 26.42
C MET A 1 7.62 -4.43 25.22
N PRO A 2 6.79 -5.05 24.38
CA PRO A 2 7.28 -5.76 23.20
C PRO A 2 7.90 -4.78 22.20
N LYS A 3 8.99 -5.20 21.54
CA LYS A 3 9.68 -4.47 20.48
C LYS A 3 9.24 -4.98 19.11
N VAL A 4 9.07 -4.12 18.12
CA VAL A 4 8.48 -4.46 16.83
C VAL A 4 9.43 -4.15 15.66
N LEU A 5 9.77 -5.17 14.85
CA LEU A 5 10.38 -4.96 13.54
C LEU A 5 9.29 -4.75 12.50
N VAL A 6 9.32 -3.61 11.81
CA VAL A 6 8.38 -3.27 10.75
C VAL A 6 9.03 -3.52 9.39
N VAL A 7 8.55 -4.55 8.68
CA VAL A 7 9.11 -5.00 7.41
C VAL A 7 8.29 -4.43 6.25
N ALA A 8 8.78 -3.37 5.60
CA ALA A 8 8.05 -2.66 4.54
C ALA A 8 8.95 -2.25 3.36
N THR A 9 8.38 -1.55 2.37
CA THR A 9 9.14 -0.90 1.28
C THR A 9 9.99 0.24 1.83
N SER A 10 10.98 0.70 1.05
CA SER A 10 11.87 1.79 1.48
C SER A 10 11.11 3.09 1.69
N ARG A 11 11.57 3.93 2.64
CA ARG A 11 11.10 5.31 2.84
C ARG A 11 11.20 6.18 1.58
N LYS A 12 12.06 5.81 0.64
CA LYS A 12 12.27 6.50 -0.65
C LYS A 12 11.38 5.99 -1.78
N THR A 13 10.66 4.87 -1.58
CA THR A 13 9.70 4.34 -2.56
C THR A 13 8.41 5.16 -2.51
N LYS A 14 7.95 5.61 -3.68
CA LYS A 14 6.66 6.29 -3.80
C LYS A 14 5.53 5.25 -3.81
N GLY A 15 4.62 5.30 -2.85
CA GLY A 15 3.49 4.35 -2.79
C GLY A 15 2.72 4.36 -1.49
N GLY A 16 1.52 3.78 -1.51
CA GLY A 16 0.58 3.78 -0.38
C GLY A 16 1.16 3.15 0.88
N ILE A 17 1.84 2.00 0.78
CA ILE A 17 2.45 1.32 1.93
C ILE A 17 3.49 2.22 2.61
N THR A 18 4.35 2.87 1.82
CA THR A 18 5.35 3.80 2.37
C THR A 18 4.70 4.96 3.12
N SER A 19 3.62 5.53 2.56
CA SER A 19 2.88 6.63 3.21
C SER A 19 2.25 6.18 4.53
N VAL A 20 1.68 4.99 4.58
CA VAL A 20 1.11 4.40 5.79
C VAL A 20 2.17 4.20 6.86
N VAL A 21 3.30 3.57 6.52
CA VAL A 21 4.36 3.30 7.50
C VAL A 21 5.02 4.60 7.98
N LYS A 22 5.18 5.61 7.12
CA LYS A 22 5.64 6.95 7.53
C LYS A 22 4.68 7.61 8.52
N ALA A 23 3.38 7.48 8.30
CA ALA A 23 2.39 8.01 9.24
C ALA A 23 2.42 7.26 10.59
N HIS A 24 2.63 5.95 10.59
CA HIS A 24 2.86 5.19 11.82
C HIS A 24 4.16 5.61 12.54
N GLU A 25 5.23 5.90 11.78
CA GLU A 25 6.54 6.29 12.31
C GLU A 25 6.48 7.61 13.10
N THR A 26 5.56 8.51 12.75
CA THR A 26 5.33 9.77 13.48
C THR A 26 4.45 9.63 14.73
N GLY A 27 3.79 8.47 14.91
CA GLY A 27 2.88 8.23 16.01
C GLY A 27 3.60 7.80 17.31
N GLU A 28 2.96 8.07 18.45
CA GLU A 28 3.47 7.69 19.78
C GLU A 28 3.74 6.17 19.89
N GLN A 29 2.91 5.36 19.26
CA GLN A 29 3.04 3.90 19.24
C GLN A 29 4.40 3.44 18.72
N TRP A 30 4.96 4.16 17.75
CA TRP A 30 6.27 3.84 17.19
C TRP A 30 7.38 3.90 18.24
N LYS A 31 7.38 4.94 19.06
CA LYS A 31 8.31 5.11 20.19
C LYS A 31 8.03 4.10 21.29
N LYS A 32 6.74 3.96 21.67
CA LYS A 32 6.27 3.07 22.73
C LYS A 32 6.70 1.62 22.54
N PHE A 33 6.62 1.12 21.31
CA PHE A 33 6.99 -0.25 20.96
C PHE A 33 8.38 -0.38 20.36
N HIS A 34 9.24 0.63 20.49
CA HIS A 34 10.61 0.65 19.95
C HIS A 34 10.66 0.12 18.50
N CYS A 35 9.74 0.60 17.66
CA CYS A 35 9.62 0.13 16.30
C CYS A 35 10.88 0.45 15.46
N LYS A 36 11.35 -0.52 14.68
CA LYS A 36 12.44 -0.36 13.73
C LYS A 36 11.98 -0.78 12.35
N TRP A 37 12.19 0.08 11.36
CA TRP A 37 11.78 -0.17 9.99
C TRP A 37 12.89 -0.84 9.19
N ILE A 38 12.62 -2.05 8.70
CA ILE A 38 13.46 -2.80 7.76
C ILE A 38 12.99 -2.51 6.34
N GLU A 39 13.85 -1.88 5.53
CA GLU A 39 13.55 -1.44 4.18
C GLU A 39 13.87 -2.53 3.14
N THR A 40 12.88 -3.30 2.73
CA THR A 40 13.07 -4.52 1.91
C THR A 40 13.10 -4.30 0.41
N HIS A 41 12.79 -3.09 -0.07
CA HIS A 41 12.68 -2.82 -1.50
C HIS A 41 12.83 -1.33 -1.79
N ARG A 42 13.57 -0.99 -2.83
CA ARG A 42 13.64 0.32 -3.43
C ARG A 42 13.52 0.20 -4.95
N ASP A 43 12.84 1.16 -5.58
CA ASP A 43 12.74 1.20 -7.02
C ASP A 43 14.11 1.38 -7.69
N GLY A 44 14.31 0.72 -8.83
CA GLY A 44 15.56 0.72 -9.57
C GLY A 44 15.70 -0.51 -10.47
N ASN A 45 16.90 -0.75 -10.99
CA ASN A 45 17.22 -1.94 -11.77
C ASN A 45 17.26 -3.21 -10.88
N SER A 46 17.35 -4.39 -11.52
CA SER A 46 17.30 -5.69 -10.81
C SER A 46 18.45 -5.88 -9.83
N VAL A 47 19.66 -5.45 -10.17
CA VAL A 47 20.84 -5.55 -9.28
C VAL A 47 20.62 -4.72 -8.02
N ARG A 48 20.14 -3.50 -8.17
CA ARG A 48 19.84 -2.62 -7.02
C ARG A 48 18.76 -3.21 -6.12
N LYS A 49 17.71 -3.79 -6.71
CA LYS A 49 16.64 -4.46 -5.95
C LYS A 49 17.16 -5.65 -5.15
N LEU A 50 18.02 -6.45 -5.76
CA LEU A 50 18.64 -7.60 -5.10
C LEU A 50 19.56 -7.16 -3.96
N TRP A 51 20.39 -6.14 -4.19
CA TRP A 51 21.26 -5.57 -3.16
C TRP A 51 20.46 -5.07 -1.94
N TYR A 52 19.37 -4.31 -2.19
CA TYR A 52 18.50 -3.86 -1.10
C TYR A 52 17.85 -5.01 -0.34
N LEU A 53 17.46 -6.09 -1.02
CA LEU A 53 16.93 -7.27 -0.36
C LEU A 53 17.97 -7.96 0.50
N ALA A 54 19.20 -8.13 -0.02
CA ALA A 54 20.29 -8.77 0.69
C ALA A 54 20.69 -7.99 1.96
N THR A 55 20.90 -6.68 1.85
CA THR A 55 21.22 -5.82 3.01
C THR A 55 20.08 -5.80 4.03
N ALA A 56 18.82 -5.77 3.58
CA ALA A 56 17.67 -5.84 4.47
C ALA A 56 17.58 -7.17 5.22
N LEU A 57 17.93 -8.29 4.57
CA LEU A 57 17.94 -9.61 5.22
C LEU A 57 19.04 -9.70 6.27
N ILE A 58 20.22 -9.18 5.99
CA ILE A 58 21.32 -9.13 6.96
C ILE A 58 20.89 -8.30 8.18
N GLU A 59 20.44 -7.07 7.97
CA GLU A 59 19.95 -6.18 9.05
C GLU A 59 18.83 -6.87 9.85
N TYR A 60 17.89 -7.50 9.15
CA TYR A 60 16.77 -8.19 9.77
C TYR A 60 17.22 -9.34 10.67
N ILE A 61 18.08 -10.23 10.18
CA ILE A 61 18.58 -11.39 10.93
C ILE A 61 19.37 -10.94 12.17
N CYS A 62 20.21 -9.92 12.03
CA CYS A 62 21.00 -9.37 13.14
C CYS A 62 20.12 -8.75 14.24
N LEU A 63 19.01 -8.11 13.86
CA LEU A 63 18.12 -7.45 14.81
C LEU A 63 17.06 -8.38 15.41
N LEU A 64 16.67 -9.43 14.68
CA LEU A 64 15.54 -10.29 15.04
C LEU A 64 15.62 -10.88 16.45
N PRO A 65 16.79 -11.30 17.00
CA PRO A 65 16.88 -11.79 18.37
C PRO A 65 16.38 -10.78 19.42
N PHE A 66 16.55 -9.48 19.19
CA PHE A 66 16.25 -8.40 20.13
C PHE A 66 14.81 -7.86 20.02
N TYR A 67 13.99 -8.45 19.15
CA TYR A 67 12.62 -8.03 18.88
C TYR A 67 11.63 -9.17 19.12
N ASP A 68 10.40 -8.84 19.49
CA ASP A 68 9.37 -9.81 19.88
C ASP A 68 8.38 -10.07 18.75
N ILE A 69 8.11 -9.03 17.95
CA ILE A 69 7.06 -9.03 16.92
C ILE A 69 7.66 -8.57 15.59
N VAL A 70 7.24 -9.23 14.52
CA VAL A 70 7.52 -8.82 13.15
C VAL A 70 6.22 -8.38 12.49
N HIS A 71 6.11 -7.09 12.16
CA HIS A 71 4.97 -6.49 11.49
C HIS A 71 5.28 -6.32 10.00
N ILE A 72 4.68 -7.14 9.16
CA ILE A 72 4.97 -7.25 7.73
C ILE A 72 3.90 -6.52 6.92
N HIS A 73 4.26 -5.43 6.25
CA HIS A 73 3.39 -4.75 5.30
C HIS A 73 3.52 -5.39 3.91
N VAL A 74 2.41 -5.82 3.34
CA VAL A 74 2.37 -6.60 2.09
C VAL A 74 1.44 -5.94 1.08
N GLY A 75 1.97 -5.72 -0.14
CA GLY A 75 1.18 -5.44 -1.34
C GLY A 75 0.87 -6.75 -2.07
N LEU A 76 0.99 -6.72 -3.41
CA LEU A 76 0.67 -7.86 -4.28
C LEU A 76 1.91 -8.46 -4.96
N ARG A 77 1.75 -9.65 -5.53
CA ARG A 77 2.70 -10.37 -6.39
C ARG A 77 4.10 -10.47 -5.76
N THR A 78 5.09 -9.86 -6.39
CA THR A 78 6.51 -9.87 -5.95
C THR A 78 6.69 -9.40 -4.51
N SER A 79 5.78 -8.57 -3.98
CA SER A 79 5.79 -8.17 -2.58
C SER A 79 5.51 -9.35 -1.64
N VAL A 80 4.55 -10.21 -1.98
CA VAL A 80 4.21 -11.42 -1.19
C VAL A 80 5.41 -12.36 -1.12
N ASN A 81 5.98 -12.73 -2.28
CA ASN A 81 7.09 -13.67 -2.35
C ASN A 81 8.30 -13.18 -1.54
N ARG A 82 8.63 -11.89 -1.66
CA ARG A 82 9.70 -11.29 -0.89
C ARG A 82 9.43 -11.32 0.62
N LYS A 83 8.21 -11.04 1.03
CA LYS A 83 7.81 -11.00 2.45
C LYS A 83 7.69 -12.38 3.08
N LEU A 84 7.40 -13.41 2.29
CA LEU A 84 7.45 -14.80 2.75
C LEU A 84 8.82 -15.19 3.29
N ILE A 85 9.92 -14.68 2.71
CA ILE A 85 11.28 -14.94 3.22
C ILE A 85 11.40 -14.42 4.66
N PHE A 86 10.97 -13.18 4.91
CA PHE A 86 11.02 -12.57 6.25
C PHE A 86 10.10 -13.29 7.24
N ALA A 87 8.90 -13.70 6.80
CA ALA A 87 7.96 -14.44 7.64
C ALA A 87 8.52 -15.82 8.05
N ARG A 88 9.13 -16.56 7.11
CA ARG A 88 9.75 -17.86 7.41
C ARG A 88 10.90 -17.73 8.40
N ILE A 89 11.76 -16.70 8.23
CA ILE A 89 12.85 -16.44 9.17
C ILE A 89 12.28 -16.05 10.54
N ALA A 90 11.23 -15.21 10.61
CA ALA A 90 10.57 -14.88 11.86
C ALA A 90 10.03 -16.13 12.60
N LEU A 91 9.41 -17.05 11.85
CA LEU A 91 8.93 -18.31 12.40
C LEU A 91 10.05 -19.17 12.97
N LEU A 92 11.18 -19.28 12.25
CA LEU A 92 12.38 -20.00 12.73
C LEU A 92 12.89 -19.45 14.07
N PHE A 93 12.84 -18.13 14.25
CA PHE A 93 13.19 -17.45 15.48
C PHE A 93 12.02 -17.39 16.50
N ARG A 94 10.92 -18.11 16.26
CA ARG A 94 9.72 -18.15 17.12
C ARG A 94 9.13 -16.78 17.45
N LYS A 95 9.21 -15.83 16.50
CA LYS A 95 8.66 -14.47 16.66
C LYS A 95 7.18 -14.45 16.32
N LYS A 96 6.42 -13.54 16.97
CA LYS A 96 5.03 -13.28 16.59
C LYS A 96 4.99 -12.49 15.28
N ILE A 97 4.14 -12.92 14.35
CA ILE A 97 4.04 -12.33 13.02
C ILE A 97 2.68 -11.64 12.88
N ILE A 98 2.72 -10.36 12.53
CA ILE A 98 1.55 -9.59 12.11
C ILE A 98 1.70 -9.32 10.62
N VAL A 99 0.72 -9.73 9.82
CA VAL A 99 0.66 -9.40 8.39
C VAL A 99 -0.33 -8.27 8.19
N HIS A 100 0.10 -7.16 7.59
CA HIS A 100 -0.75 -6.05 7.21
C HIS A 100 -0.91 -6.02 5.69
N PHE A 101 -2.08 -6.41 5.22
CA PHE A 101 -2.38 -6.68 3.83
C PHE A 101 -2.99 -5.44 3.15
N HIS A 102 -2.25 -4.87 2.16
CA HIS A 102 -2.57 -3.59 1.50
C HIS A 102 -2.93 -3.69 0.00
N PRO A 103 -3.53 -4.76 -0.49
CA PRO A 103 -3.79 -4.84 -1.93
C PRO A 103 -4.87 -3.85 -2.37
N ALA A 104 -4.84 -3.53 -3.67
CA ALA A 104 -5.83 -2.65 -4.29
C ALA A 104 -7.04 -3.42 -4.86
N THR A 105 -6.96 -4.76 -4.94
CA THR A 105 -8.00 -5.62 -5.53
C THR A 105 -7.94 -7.02 -4.93
N GLU A 106 -9.10 -7.63 -4.78
CA GLU A 106 -9.33 -8.98 -4.29
C GLU A 106 -8.94 -10.06 -5.30
N LYS A 107 -8.87 -9.74 -6.58
CA LYS A 107 -8.68 -10.70 -7.68
C LYS A 107 -7.53 -11.68 -7.44
N HIS A 108 -6.47 -11.23 -6.76
CA HIS A 108 -5.31 -12.08 -6.49
C HIS A 108 -5.53 -13.13 -5.38
N LEU A 109 -6.58 -13.00 -4.59
CA LEU A 109 -6.96 -14.07 -3.64
C LEU A 109 -7.50 -15.30 -4.39
N PHE A 110 -8.10 -15.06 -5.56
CA PHE A 110 -8.74 -16.10 -6.39
C PHE A 110 -7.86 -16.52 -7.58
N ASP A 111 -6.75 -15.85 -7.83
CA ASP A 111 -5.83 -16.17 -8.93
C ASP A 111 -4.92 -17.34 -8.52
N PRO A 112 -4.98 -18.50 -9.22
CA PRO A 112 -4.21 -19.71 -8.88
C PRO A 112 -2.69 -19.46 -8.80
N MET A 113 -2.17 -18.50 -9.59
CA MET A 113 -0.73 -18.18 -9.63
C MET A 113 -0.25 -17.50 -8.33
N PHE A 114 -1.14 -16.80 -7.62
CA PHE A 114 -0.76 -15.96 -6.46
C PHE A 114 -1.42 -16.38 -5.16
N SER A 115 -2.61 -16.98 -5.23
CA SER A 115 -3.43 -17.29 -4.06
C SER A 115 -2.75 -18.22 -3.06
N GLY A 116 -1.99 -19.21 -3.53
CA GLY A 116 -1.25 -20.14 -2.68
C GLY A 116 -0.21 -19.47 -1.80
N ASN A 117 0.58 -18.56 -2.34
CA ASN A 117 1.59 -17.82 -1.57
C ASN A 117 0.96 -16.81 -0.60
N ILE A 118 -0.18 -16.21 -0.96
CA ILE A 118 -0.93 -15.31 -0.08
C ILE A 118 -1.51 -16.14 1.08
N LYS A 119 -2.16 -17.26 0.78
CA LYS A 119 -2.70 -18.19 1.78
C LYS A 119 -1.63 -18.59 2.77
N TYR A 120 -0.49 -19.07 2.27
CA TYR A 120 0.62 -19.50 3.10
C TYR A 120 1.16 -18.38 4.01
N LEU A 121 1.28 -17.14 3.49
CA LEU A 121 1.68 -16.00 4.31
C LEU A 121 0.67 -15.71 5.43
N PHE A 122 -0.64 -15.89 5.18
CA PHE A 122 -1.68 -15.72 6.20
C PHE A 122 -1.61 -16.82 7.26
N GLU A 123 -1.35 -18.05 6.85
CA GLU A 123 -1.17 -19.20 7.76
C GLU A 123 0.03 -19.03 8.72
N LEU A 124 1.10 -18.34 8.25
CA LEU A 124 2.25 -18.01 9.10
C LEU A 124 1.95 -16.90 10.11
N SER A 125 0.88 -16.14 9.94
CA SER A 125 0.58 -14.97 10.76
C SER A 125 -0.17 -15.32 12.05
N ASN A 126 0.23 -14.70 13.16
CA ASN A 126 -0.54 -14.71 14.40
C ASN A 126 -1.72 -13.74 14.34
N LYS A 127 -1.61 -12.68 13.53
CA LYS A 127 -2.67 -11.71 13.27
C LYS A 127 -2.57 -11.17 11.84
N LEU A 128 -3.72 -11.08 11.19
CA LEU A 128 -3.87 -10.50 9.86
C LEU A 128 -4.63 -9.16 9.97
N LEU A 129 -4.00 -8.08 9.55
CA LEU A 129 -4.61 -6.76 9.48
C LEU A 129 -5.04 -6.47 8.03
N VAL A 130 -6.26 -5.99 7.87
CA VAL A 130 -6.85 -5.62 6.57
C VAL A 130 -7.44 -4.21 6.61
N LEU A 131 -7.59 -3.58 5.46
CA LEU A 131 -7.94 -2.15 5.36
C LEU A 131 -9.44 -1.84 5.45
N SER A 132 -10.30 -2.85 5.33
CA SER A 132 -11.76 -2.69 5.45
C SER A 132 -12.45 -4.00 5.79
N PRO A 133 -13.72 -3.97 6.29
CA PRO A 133 -14.49 -5.19 6.57
C PRO A 133 -14.66 -6.10 5.35
N LYS A 134 -14.78 -5.52 4.15
CA LYS A 134 -14.97 -6.27 2.90
C LYS A 134 -13.83 -7.26 2.62
N TRP A 135 -12.61 -6.95 3.08
CA TRP A 135 -11.48 -7.88 2.97
C TRP A 135 -11.67 -9.14 3.78
N ILE A 136 -12.37 -9.08 4.91
CA ILE A 136 -12.67 -10.28 5.73
C ILE A 136 -13.57 -11.22 4.94
N GLU A 137 -14.61 -10.70 4.28
CA GLU A 137 -15.52 -11.48 3.45
C GLU A 137 -14.77 -12.16 2.30
N TRP A 138 -13.99 -11.42 1.52
CA TRP A 138 -13.21 -11.96 0.39
C TRP A 138 -12.17 -13.00 0.81
N ILE A 139 -11.50 -12.81 1.93
CA ILE A 139 -10.52 -13.78 2.45
C ILE A 139 -11.23 -15.07 2.89
N ASN A 140 -12.36 -14.95 3.58
CA ASN A 140 -13.14 -16.11 3.99
C ASN A 140 -13.74 -16.87 2.80
N GLU A 141 -14.11 -16.15 1.74
CA GLU A 141 -14.58 -16.75 0.49
C GLU A 141 -13.46 -17.48 -0.25
N ALA A 142 -12.31 -16.82 -0.44
CA ALA A 142 -11.16 -17.37 -1.17
C ALA A 142 -10.52 -18.58 -0.46
N TYR A 143 -10.53 -18.59 0.87
CA TYR A 143 -9.84 -19.59 1.69
C TYR A 143 -10.79 -20.27 2.67
N ARG A 144 -11.92 -20.77 2.15
CA ARG A 144 -12.94 -21.48 2.92
C ARG A 144 -12.32 -22.60 3.78
N GLY A 145 -12.79 -22.71 5.01
CA GLY A 145 -12.30 -23.69 5.98
C GLY A 145 -11.07 -23.28 6.78
N ASN A 146 -10.37 -22.19 6.40
CA ASN A 146 -9.29 -21.64 7.22
C ASN A 146 -9.83 -20.61 8.21
N LYS A 147 -9.30 -20.63 9.42
CA LYS A 147 -9.63 -19.64 10.45
C LYS A 147 -8.42 -18.73 10.68
N TYR A 148 -8.49 -17.50 10.21
CA TYR A 148 -7.48 -16.49 10.45
C TYR A 148 -7.92 -15.52 11.55
N ASN A 149 -6.98 -15.05 12.37
CA ASN A 149 -7.23 -13.97 13.33
C ASN A 149 -7.16 -12.61 12.59
N ILE A 150 -8.26 -12.21 11.94
CA ILE A 150 -8.35 -11.02 11.11
C ILE A 150 -8.88 -9.84 11.92
N GLN A 151 -8.28 -8.66 11.72
CA GLN A 151 -8.74 -7.39 12.28
C GLN A 151 -8.70 -6.31 11.23
N VAL A 152 -9.69 -5.43 11.20
CA VAL A 152 -9.68 -4.22 10.37
C VAL A 152 -8.81 -3.16 11.04
N LEU A 153 -7.87 -2.62 10.26
CA LEU A 153 -7.06 -1.46 10.62
C LEU A 153 -7.04 -0.51 9.43
N TYR A 154 -7.77 0.59 9.53
CA TYR A 154 -7.78 1.62 8.49
C TYR A 154 -6.43 2.31 8.37
N ASN A 155 -6.12 2.80 7.16
CA ASN A 155 -4.92 3.60 6.96
C ASN A 155 -4.98 4.88 7.82
N PRO A 156 -3.87 5.28 8.44
CA PRO A 156 -3.83 6.50 9.23
C PRO A 156 -4.05 7.72 8.33
N CYS A 157 -4.88 8.64 8.77
CA CYS A 157 -5.08 9.93 8.16
C CYS A 157 -4.61 11.01 9.15
N PRO A 158 -3.47 11.67 8.91
CA PRO A 158 -3.00 12.74 9.78
C PRO A 158 -4.01 13.88 9.83
N SER A 159 -4.33 14.36 11.02
CA SER A 159 -5.13 15.58 11.18
C SER A 159 -4.29 16.78 10.73
N VAL A 160 -4.79 17.52 9.77
CA VAL A 160 -4.13 18.72 9.27
C VAL A 160 -5.03 19.92 9.50
N LYS A 161 -4.62 20.83 10.38
CA LYS A 161 -5.27 22.15 10.52
C LYS A 161 -4.85 23.00 9.31
N ARG A 162 -5.76 23.23 8.38
CA ARG A 162 -5.53 24.13 7.23
C ARG A 162 -6.65 25.14 7.14
N SER A 163 -6.28 26.39 6.84
CA SER A 163 -7.20 27.36 6.25
C SER A 163 -7.49 26.91 4.83
N ILE A 164 -8.74 26.62 4.51
CA ILE A 164 -9.14 26.17 3.19
C ILE A 164 -9.72 27.37 2.45
N GLN A 165 -8.99 27.90 1.48
CA GLN A 165 -9.59 28.73 0.44
C GLN A 165 -10.32 27.79 -0.53
N ARG A 166 -11.61 28.03 -0.70
CA ARG A 166 -12.42 27.25 -1.67
C ARG A 166 -12.24 27.91 -3.05
N GLU A 167 -11.80 27.12 -4.00
CA GLU A 167 -11.72 27.47 -5.41
C GLU A 167 -12.61 26.53 -6.22
N ASN A 168 -13.04 26.97 -7.40
CA ASN A 168 -13.89 26.16 -8.28
C ASN A 168 -13.06 25.14 -9.07
N TYR A 169 -12.59 24.09 -8.40
CA TYR A 169 -11.90 23.00 -9.09
C TYR A 169 -12.18 21.63 -8.47
N ILE A 170 -12.11 20.62 -9.31
CA ILE A 170 -12.08 19.21 -8.93
C ILE A 170 -10.62 18.77 -8.90
N LEU A 171 -10.13 18.30 -7.76
CA LEU A 171 -8.76 17.78 -7.63
C LEU A 171 -8.72 16.27 -7.86
N TYR A 172 -7.96 15.85 -8.86
CA TYR A 172 -7.52 14.47 -9.00
C TYR A 172 -6.11 14.33 -8.41
N ALA A 173 -5.93 13.50 -7.38
CA ALA A 173 -4.63 13.25 -6.76
C ALA A 173 -4.22 11.79 -6.95
N GLY A 174 -3.21 11.53 -7.79
CA GLY A 174 -2.69 10.19 -8.03
C GLY A 174 -2.03 10.02 -9.39
N ILE A 175 -1.47 8.82 -9.63
CA ILE A 175 -0.91 8.48 -10.93
C ILE A 175 -2.01 8.44 -12.00
N LEU A 176 -1.79 9.12 -13.12
CA LEU A 176 -2.69 9.09 -14.27
C LEU A 176 -2.53 7.73 -14.96
N SER A 177 -3.51 6.86 -14.74
CA SER A 177 -3.60 5.55 -15.36
C SER A 177 -5.07 5.14 -15.49
N ASP A 178 -5.40 4.32 -16.49
CA ASP A 178 -6.78 3.87 -16.73
C ASP A 178 -7.38 3.21 -15.47
N ARG A 179 -6.57 2.45 -14.73
CA ARG A 179 -7.00 1.83 -13.46
C ARG A 179 -7.44 2.84 -12.41
N LYS A 180 -6.85 4.04 -12.38
CA LYS A 180 -7.17 5.10 -11.42
C LYS A 180 -8.28 6.03 -11.91
N GLY A 181 -8.71 5.90 -13.16
CA GLY A 181 -9.91 6.53 -13.69
C GLY A 181 -9.78 8.01 -14.04
N TYR A 182 -8.56 8.53 -14.30
CA TYR A 182 -8.39 9.92 -14.73
C TYR A 182 -9.13 10.20 -16.05
N ASN A 183 -9.12 9.25 -16.97
CA ASN A 183 -9.86 9.30 -18.24
C ASN A 183 -11.37 9.41 -18.05
N ARG A 184 -11.92 8.64 -17.11
CA ARG A 184 -13.35 8.69 -16.74
C ARG A 184 -13.72 10.05 -16.13
N LEU A 185 -12.82 10.64 -15.33
CA LEU A 185 -13.05 11.97 -14.76
C LEU A 185 -13.12 13.03 -15.85
N ILE A 186 -12.19 13.02 -16.82
CA ILE A 186 -12.18 13.93 -17.98
C ILE A 186 -13.50 13.78 -18.76
N GLU A 187 -13.89 12.56 -19.10
CA GLU A 187 -15.12 12.28 -19.82
C GLU A 187 -16.38 12.72 -19.03
N ALA A 188 -16.42 12.43 -17.74
CA ALA A 188 -17.57 12.81 -16.92
C ALA A 188 -17.71 14.33 -16.80
N PHE A 189 -16.61 15.04 -16.60
CA PHE A 189 -16.61 16.50 -16.50
C PHE A 189 -16.98 17.15 -17.83
N SER A 190 -16.55 16.64 -18.98
CA SER A 190 -16.87 17.19 -20.28
C SER A 190 -18.39 17.28 -20.54
N LYS A 191 -19.17 16.37 -19.94
CA LYS A 191 -20.65 16.36 -20.09
C LYS A 191 -21.33 17.54 -19.38
N ILE A 192 -20.65 18.17 -18.44
CA ILE A 192 -21.18 19.27 -17.62
C ILE A 192 -20.38 20.56 -17.74
N ALA A 193 -19.22 20.53 -18.36
CA ALA A 193 -18.27 21.65 -18.45
C ALA A 193 -18.91 22.96 -18.93
N ALA A 194 -19.74 22.90 -19.97
CA ALA A 194 -20.44 24.07 -20.50
C ALA A 194 -21.40 24.74 -19.50
N LYS A 195 -21.90 23.99 -18.51
CA LYS A 195 -22.78 24.54 -17.45
C LYS A 195 -21.97 25.19 -16.31
N TYR A 196 -20.69 24.90 -16.24
CA TYR A 196 -19.80 25.35 -15.16
C TYR A 196 -18.48 25.89 -15.73
N PRO A 197 -18.52 27.02 -16.49
CA PRO A 197 -17.36 27.55 -17.21
C PRO A 197 -16.23 27.97 -16.30
N ASP A 198 -16.52 28.36 -15.04
CA ASP A 198 -15.52 28.77 -14.05
C ASP A 198 -14.86 27.59 -13.31
N TRP A 199 -15.33 26.36 -13.54
CA TRP A 199 -14.76 25.18 -12.90
C TRP A 199 -13.64 24.57 -13.71
N LYS A 200 -12.64 24.01 -13.02
CA LYS A 200 -11.48 23.35 -13.61
C LYS A 200 -11.23 21.97 -13.01
N ILE A 201 -10.57 21.11 -13.77
CA ILE A 201 -9.98 19.89 -13.20
C ILE A 201 -8.49 20.09 -13.03
N LYS A 202 -7.98 19.93 -11.80
CA LYS A 202 -6.55 19.97 -11.51
C LYS A 202 -6.03 18.55 -11.27
N PHE A 203 -4.99 18.16 -11.98
CA PHE A 203 -4.35 16.84 -11.85
C PHE A 203 -3.04 16.97 -11.08
N ALA A 204 -2.96 16.35 -9.91
CA ALA A 204 -1.74 16.24 -9.10
C ALA A 204 -1.20 14.81 -9.19
N GLY A 205 -0.27 14.57 -10.11
CA GLY A 205 0.32 13.25 -10.33
C GLY A 205 1.19 13.18 -11.57
N ASN A 206 1.76 12.01 -11.80
CA ASN A 206 2.49 11.67 -13.02
C ASN A 206 1.77 10.52 -13.74
N GLY A 207 2.35 9.97 -14.81
CA GLY A 207 1.81 8.86 -15.60
C GLY A 207 1.46 9.28 -17.01
N GLU A 208 0.26 8.95 -17.48
CA GLU A 208 -0.20 9.15 -18.86
C GLU A 208 -0.63 10.61 -19.14
N ILE A 209 0.25 11.59 -18.86
CA ILE A 209 -0.05 13.03 -18.94
C ILE A 209 -0.47 13.43 -20.35
N GLU A 210 0.30 13.03 -21.37
CA GLU A 210 0.03 13.43 -22.77
C GLU A 210 -1.28 12.80 -23.28
N LYS A 211 -1.60 11.57 -22.86
CA LYS A 211 -2.88 10.95 -23.16
C LYS A 211 -4.04 11.71 -22.49
N GLY A 212 -3.83 12.19 -21.26
CA GLY A 212 -4.82 13.02 -20.56
C GLY A 212 -5.08 14.34 -21.27
N LYS A 213 -4.04 15.05 -21.72
CA LYS A 213 -4.16 16.28 -22.52
C LYS A 213 -4.91 16.01 -23.84
N SER A 214 -4.53 14.94 -24.55
CA SER A 214 -5.21 14.57 -25.81
C SER A 214 -6.72 14.28 -25.60
N LEU A 215 -7.09 13.67 -24.46
CA LEU A 215 -8.48 13.46 -24.11
C LEU A 215 -9.21 14.78 -23.81
N ALA A 216 -8.57 15.71 -23.12
CA ALA A 216 -9.15 17.03 -22.84
C ALA A 216 -9.44 17.79 -24.13
N VAL A 217 -8.49 17.82 -25.07
CA VAL A 217 -8.68 18.38 -26.43
C VAL A 217 -9.83 17.67 -27.17
N LYS A 218 -9.84 16.32 -27.17
CA LYS A 218 -10.90 15.54 -27.83
C LYS A 218 -12.29 15.89 -27.32
N PHE A 219 -12.43 16.22 -26.05
CA PHE A 219 -13.69 16.57 -25.41
C PHE A 219 -13.95 18.10 -25.34
N GLY A 220 -13.06 18.95 -25.89
CA GLY A 220 -13.21 20.40 -25.96
C GLY A 220 -13.16 21.09 -24.58
N ILE A 221 -12.38 20.55 -23.63
CA ILE A 221 -12.24 21.07 -22.26
C ILE A 221 -10.80 21.34 -21.86
N GLU A 222 -9.91 21.55 -22.82
CA GLU A 222 -8.47 21.76 -22.60
C GLU A 222 -8.16 23.03 -21.80
N GLN A 223 -9.11 23.98 -21.72
CA GLN A 223 -8.97 25.22 -20.97
C GLN A 223 -9.51 25.12 -19.52
N GLN A 224 -10.19 24.05 -19.21
CA GLN A 224 -10.81 23.77 -17.92
C GLN A 224 -10.11 22.56 -17.22
#